data_a8f043905dc538be1c99cb1e1015ee15
#
_entry.id   a8f043905dc538be1c99cb1e1015ee15
#
_cell.length_a   1.000
_cell.length_b   1.000
_cell.length_c   1.000
_cell.angle_alpha   90.00
_cell.angle_beta   90.00
_cell.angle_gamma   90.00
#
_symmetry.space_group_name_H-M   'P 1'
#
loop_
_entity.id
_entity.type
_entity.pdbx_description
1 polymer ?
#
loop_
_entity_poly.entity_id
_entity_poly.type
_entity_poly.pdbx_seq_one_letter_code
_entity_poly.pdbx_strand_id
1 'polypeptide(L)'
;MSWADHIKKGKLIEDEFAENLKDVVKATTKQDVYEHWDIEGTLQGKRLRFDVKDMKRFNRKDTEPQDEMACVEYVGISGHPGWVRGKADAIAFKRKQYSWLVVDRQSLWYMIKKKLWERYHSKSKRTQYARVPYFTYDRSLYGKKDKFCWVPYPDIEKLWGLKITNSHNNREQS
;
A
#
# COMPACT_ATOMS: atom_id res chain seq x y z
N MET A 1 3.75 11.22 17.68
CA MET A 1 4.67 10.27 17.00
C MET A 1 5.60 11.08 16.12
N SER A 2 6.90 10.99 16.35
CA SER A 2 7.92 11.74 15.61
C SER A 2 8.14 11.17 14.22
N TRP A 3 8.85 11.89 13.34
CA TRP A 3 9.24 11.39 12.02
C TRP A 3 10.15 10.15 12.13
N ALA A 4 11.04 10.13 13.12
CA ALA A 4 11.89 8.97 13.42
C ALA A 4 11.07 7.72 13.80
N ASP A 5 9.99 7.89 14.57
CA ASP A 5 9.09 6.78 14.94
C ASP A 5 8.39 6.19 13.71
N HIS A 6 8.01 7.03 12.73
CA HIS A 6 7.40 6.55 11.48
C HIS A 6 8.36 5.72 10.64
N ILE A 7 9.63 6.15 10.52
CA ILE A 7 10.67 5.38 9.81
C ILE A 7 10.92 4.04 10.52
N LYS A 8 11.06 4.07 11.85
CA LYS A 8 11.29 2.85 12.63
C LYS A 8 10.15 1.85 12.45
N LYS A 9 8.90 2.34 12.50
CA LYS A 9 7.72 1.51 12.28
C LYS A 9 7.69 0.92 10.87
N GLY A 10 8.01 1.71 9.84
CA GLY A 10 8.10 1.23 8.46
C GLY A 10 9.08 0.07 8.33
N LYS A 11 10.29 0.21 8.87
CA LYS A 11 11.30 -0.85 8.84
C LYS A 11 10.87 -2.14 9.54
N LEU A 12 10.15 -2.04 10.67
CA LEU A 12 9.62 -3.22 11.36
C LEU A 12 8.62 -4.00 10.51
N ILE A 13 7.76 -3.31 9.77
CA ILE A 13 6.79 -3.93 8.87
C ILE A 13 7.48 -4.59 7.67
N GLU A 14 8.50 -3.95 7.12
CA GLU A 14 9.33 -4.54 6.06
C GLU A 14 10.05 -5.79 6.55
N ASP A 15 10.64 -5.76 7.76
CA ASP A 15 11.32 -6.92 8.35
C ASP A 15 10.35 -8.08 8.57
N GLU A 16 9.14 -7.80 9.08
CA GLU A 16 8.09 -8.80 9.24
C GLU A 16 7.67 -9.45 7.89
N PHE A 17 7.55 -8.65 6.83
CA PHE A 17 7.26 -9.20 5.50
C PHE A 17 8.44 -10.04 4.96
N ALA A 18 9.67 -9.59 5.20
CA ALA A 18 10.88 -10.28 4.74
C ALA A 18 11.00 -11.71 5.24
N GLU A 19 10.42 -12.05 6.40
CA GLU A 19 10.40 -13.42 6.94
C GLU A 19 9.70 -14.43 6.01
N ASN A 20 8.87 -13.96 5.08
CA ASN A 20 8.19 -14.79 4.09
C ASN A 20 9.00 -15.03 2.81
N LEU A 21 10.16 -14.42 2.67
CA LEU A 21 10.98 -14.41 1.47
C LEU A 21 12.28 -15.20 1.67
N LYS A 22 12.85 -15.68 0.57
CA LYS A 22 14.23 -16.18 0.49
C LYS A 22 15.11 -15.15 -0.22
N ASP A 23 16.42 -15.21 0.03
CA ASP A 23 17.43 -14.37 -0.63
C ASP A 23 17.11 -12.87 -0.60
N VAL A 24 16.80 -12.37 0.59
CA VAL A 24 16.32 -11.00 0.82
C VAL A 24 17.42 -9.99 0.62
N VAL A 25 17.12 -8.95 -0.16
CA VAL A 25 17.93 -7.74 -0.33
C VAL A 25 17.07 -6.51 -0.03
N LYS A 26 17.53 -5.66 0.87
CA LYS A 26 16.86 -4.38 1.17
C LYS A 26 17.21 -3.34 0.11
N ALA A 27 16.23 -2.51 -0.25
CA ALA A 27 16.46 -1.37 -1.12
C ALA A 27 17.41 -0.35 -0.47
N THR A 28 18.20 0.30 -1.28
CA THR A 28 18.93 1.50 -0.87
C THR A 28 17.95 2.66 -0.70
N THR A 29 18.29 3.68 0.07
CA THR A 29 17.48 4.89 0.23
C THR A 29 17.07 5.51 -1.12
N LYS A 30 17.97 5.48 -2.11
CA LYS A 30 17.67 5.99 -3.46
C LYS A 30 16.60 5.14 -4.16
N GLN A 31 16.66 3.84 -4.04
CA GLN A 31 15.68 2.92 -4.63
C GLN A 31 14.32 3.05 -3.96
N ASP A 32 14.28 3.08 -2.63
CA ASP A 32 13.05 3.31 -1.88
C ASP A 32 12.39 4.65 -2.28
N VAL A 33 13.13 5.76 -2.24
CA VAL A 33 12.57 7.10 -2.50
C VAL A 33 12.16 7.32 -3.97
N TYR A 34 12.96 6.84 -4.94
CA TYR A 34 12.75 7.18 -6.36
C TYR A 34 12.18 6.03 -7.19
N GLU A 35 12.38 4.79 -6.75
CA GLU A 35 11.88 3.61 -7.46
C GLU A 35 10.67 2.98 -6.77
N HIS A 36 10.44 3.34 -5.50
CA HIS A 36 9.33 2.86 -4.69
C HIS A 36 9.28 1.33 -4.61
N TRP A 37 10.35 0.75 -4.09
CA TRP A 37 10.37 -0.63 -3.60
C TRP A 37 11.26 -0.73 -2.37
N ASP A 38 10.91 -1.61 -1.43
CA ASP A 38 11.55 -1.72 -0.11
C ASP A 38 12.44 -2.95 -0.03
N ILE A 39 12.00 -4.06 -0.61
CA ILE A 39 12.64 -5.37 -0.49
C ILE A 39 12.60 -6.09 -1.83
N GLU A 40 13.72 -6.75 -2.18
CA GLU A 40 13.78 -7.75 -3.22
C GLU A 40 14.01 -9.12 -2.58
N GLY A 41 13.30 -10.15 -3.06
CA GLY A 41 13.44 -11.50 -2.55
C GLY A 41 12.65 -12.53 -3.36
N THR A 42 12.82 -13.81 -3.02
CA THR A 42 12.15 -14.92 -3.71
C THR A 42 10.90 -15.34 -2.95
N LEU A 43 9.75 -15.22 -3.58
CA LEU A 43 8.45 -15.69 -3.10
C LEU A 43 7.90 -16.74 -4.05
N GLN A 44 7.62 -17.96 -3.54
CA GLN A 44 7.11 -19.07 -4.37
C GLN A 44 7.94 -19.34 -5.64
N GLY A 45 9.27 -19.27 -5.52
CA GLY A 45 10.19 -19.52 -6.62
C GLY A 45 10.39 -18.39 -7.61
N LYS A 46 9.71 -17.24 -7.42
CA LYS A 46 9.88 -16.03 -8.24
C LYS A 46 10.62 -14.96 -7.47
N ARG A 47 11.66 -14.39 -8.07
CA ARG A 47 12.38 -13.25 -7.54
C ARG A 47 11.65 -11.96 -7.92
N LEU A 48 11.23 -11.17 -6.94
CA LEU A 48 10.39 -9.98 -7.11
C LEU A 48 10.87 -8.85 -6.20
N ARG A 49 10.63 -7.62 -6.62
CA ARG A 49 10.75 -6.42 -5.79
C ARG A 49 9.38 -6.06 -5.21
N PHE A 50 9.35 -5.84 -3.92
CA PHE A 50 8.14 -5.55 -3.17
C PHE A 50 8.17 -4.13 -2.59
N ASP A 51 7.05 -3.44 -2.67
CA ASP A 51 6.75 -2.27 -1.88
C ASP A 51 5.77 -2.70 -0.78
N VAL A 52 6.16 -2.51 0.50
CA VAL A 52 5.46 -3.05 1.68
C VAL A 52 4.59 -1.95 2.29
N LYS A 53 3.32 -2.24 2.50
CA LYS A 53 2.34 -1.27 2.99
C LYS A 53 1.66 -1.73 4.27
N ASP A 54 1.81 -0.91 5.32
CA ASP A 54 1.07 -1.08 6.57
C ASP A 54 -0.38 -0.63 6.44
N MET A 55 -1.24 -1.14 7.29
CA MET A 55 -2.61 -0.68 7.44
C MET A 55 -2.65 0.80 7.86
N LYS A 56 -3.59 1.56 7.30
CA LYS A 56 -3.75 2.99 7.58
C LYS A 56 -5.06 3.26 8.33
N ARG A 57 -5.06 4.30 9.14
CA ARG A 57 -6.29 4.89 9.70
C ARG A 57 -6.95 5.78 8.67
N PHE A 58 -8.29 5.86 8.65
CA PHE A 58 -8.98 6.82 7.80
C PHE A 58 -8.73 8.25 8.29
N ASN A 59 -8.77 8.46 9.61
CA ASN A 59 -8.57 9.77 10.22
C ASN A 59 -7.46 9.70 11.27
N ARG A 60 -6.86 10.85 11.57
CA ARG A 60 -5.85 10.96 12.63
C ARG A 60 -6.40 10.68 14.03
N LYS A 61 -7.72 10.86 14.23
CA LYS A 61 -8.42 10.62 15.49
C LYS A 61 -8.75 9.15 15.74
N ASP A 62 -8.70 8.31 14.72
CA ASP A 62 -8.95 6.87 14.87
C ASP A 62 -7.84 6.26 15.74
N THR A 63 -8.19 5.46 16.71
CA THR A 63 -7.23 4.79 17.61
C THR A 63 -6.51 3.66 16.87
N GLU A 64 -7.24 2.93 16.02
CA GLU A 64 -6.75 1.75 15.31
C GLU A 64 -6.74 1.93 13.80
N PRO A 65 -5.78 1.29 13.10
CA PRO A 65 -5.84 1.20 11.64
C PRO A 65 -7.04 0.34 11.21
N GLN A 66 -7.61 0.69 10.07
CA GLN A 66 -8.72 -0.05 9.47
C GLN A 66 -8.21 -1.09 8.47
N ASP A 67 -9.01 -2.14 8.23
CA ASP A 67 -8.73 -3.24 7.32
C ASP A 67 -9.77 -3.36 6.18
N GLU A 68 -10.40 -2.24 5.83
CA GLU A 68 -11.45 -2.18 4.81
C GLU A 68 -10.89 -1.72 3.46
N MET A 69 -9.97 -0.73 3.47
CA MET A 69 -9.45 -0.10 2.27
C MET A 69 -7.94 0.17 2.34
N ALA A 70 -7.26 0.02 1.22
CA ALA A 70 -5.90 0.46 1.04
C ALA A 70 -5.86 1.96 0.67
N CYS A 71 -4.96 2.72 1.28
CA CYS A 71 -4.64 4.08 0.86
C CYS A 71 -3.60 4.00 -0.26
N VAL A 72 -3.98 4.29 -1.49
CA VAL A 72 -3.10 4.16 -2.66
C VAL A 72 -2.70 5.53 -3.20
N GLU A 73 -1.41 5.86 -3.08
CA GLU A 73 -0.82 7.08 -3.61
C GLU A 73 -0.34 6.85 -5.05
N TYR A 74 -0.82 7.66 -5.98
CA TYR A 74 -0.43 7.60 -7.40
C TYR A 74 0.28 8.86 -7.90
N VAL A 75 0.29 9.94 -7.09
CA VAL A 75 1.18 11.11 -7.23
C VAL A 75 1.77 11.38 -5.87
N GLY A 76 3.08 11.45 -5.77
CA GLY A 76 3.80 11.76 -4.53
C GLY A 76 3.82 13.25 -4.21
N ILE A 77 4.29 13.59 -3.00
CA ILE A 77 4.28 14.97 -2.44
C ILE A 77 4.96 16.00 -3.36
N SER A 78 6.03 15.62 -4.04
CA SER A 78 6.77 16.48 -4.97
C SER A 78 6.18 16.53 -6.38
N GLY A 79 5.10 15.78 -6.65
CA GLY A 79 4.47 15.68 -7.96
C GLY A 79 5.04 14.58 -8.86
N HIS A 80 6.03 13.81 -8.39
CA HIS A 80 6.52 12.61 -9.06
C HIS A 80 5.51 11.46 -8.96
N PRO A 81 5.67 10.37 -9.76
CA PRO A 81 4.84 9.19 -9.60
C PRO A 81 4.81 8.70 -8.16
N GLY A 82 3.62 8.41 -7.64
CA GLY A 82 3.46 7.78 -6.34
C GLY A 82 3.83 6.29 -6.38
N TRP A 83 3.86 5.63 -5.23
CA TRP A 83 4.40 4.30 -5.09
C TRP A 83 3.70 3.23 -5.98
N VAL A 84 2.39 3.33 -6.22
CA VAL A 84 1.68 2.38 -7.11
C VAL A 84 2.15 2.47 -8.56
N ARG A 85 2.83 3.56 -8.93
CA ARG A 85 3.44 3.79 -10.25
C ARG A 85 4.95 3.61 -10.25
N GLY A 86 5.51 3.12 -9.16
CA GLY A 86 6.93 2.85 -8.99
C GLY A 86 7.42 1.63 -9.77
N LYS A 87 8.59 1.13 -9.38
CA LYS A 87 9.28 0.00 -10.03
C LYS A 87 9.18 -1.32 -9.25
N ALA A 88 8.41 -1.37 -8.16
CA ALA A 88 8.08 -2.65 -7.53
C ALA A 88 7.36 -3.57 -8.50
N ASP A 89 7.60 -4.86 -8.42
CA ASP A 89 6.88 -5.88 -9.18
C ASP A 89 5.54 -6.18 -8.49
N ALA A 90 5.53 -6.22 -7.16
CA ALA A 90 4.36 -6.50 -6.34
C ALA A 90 4.23 -5.53 -5.16
N ILE A 91 3.00 -5.38 -4.67
CA ILE A 91 2.70 -4.67 -3.43
C ILE A 91 2.29 -5.68 -2.37
N ALA A 92 2.90 -5.61 -1.18
CA ALA A 92 2.56 -6.41 -0.03
C ALA A 92 1.79 -5.57 0.99
N PHE A 93 0.48 -5.81 1.10
CA PHE A 93 -0.37 -5.15 2.08
C PHE A 93 -0.49 -5.98 3.35
N LYS A 94 -0.17 -5.37 4.50
CA LYS A 94 -0.47 -5.98 5.80
C LYS A 94 -1.98 -6.00 6.05
N ARG A 95 -2.49 -7.12 6.61
CA ARG A 95 -3.92 -7.33 6.86
C ARG A 95 -4.17 -7.84 8.28
N LYS A 96 -5.39 -7.62 8.81
CA LYS A 96 -5.82 -8.17 10.11
C LYS A 96 -6.25 -9.63 10.03
N GLN A 97 -6.96 -10.00 8.96
CA GLN A 97 -7.55 -11.34 8.80
C GLN A 97 -6.53 -12.41 8.43
N TYR A 98 -5.47 -12.02 7.75
CA TYR A 98 -4.32 -12.84 7.38
C TYR A 98 -3.11 -11.92 7.28
N SER A 99 -1.90 -12.45 7.37
CA SER A 99 -0.73 -11.60 7.53
C SER A 99 -0.51 -10.65 6.36
N TRP A 100 -0.59 -11.15 5.12
CA TRP A 100 -0.24 -10.36 3.92
C TRP A 100 -1.12 -10.68 2.72
N LEU A 101 -1.47 -9.62 1.98
CA LEU A 101 -2.02 -9.68 0.63
C LEU A 101 -0.97 -9.15 -0.34
N VAL A 102 -0.42 -10.02 -1.17
CA VAL A 102 0.57 -9.68 -2.19
C VAL A 102 -0.10 -9.64 -3.54
N VAL A 103 -0.02 -8.52 -4.25
CA VAL A 103 -0.68 -8.33 -5.54
C VAL A 103 0.28 -7.75 -6.58
N ASP A 104 0.06 -8.07 -7.84
CA ASP A 104 0.78 -7.46 -8.96
C ASP A 104 0.52 -5.95 -9.00
N ARG A 105 1.59 -5.15 -8.98
CA ARG A 105 1.50 -3.69 -8.93
C ARG A 105 0.87 -3.11 -10.20
N GLN A 106 1.18 -3.66 -11.38
CA GLN A 106 0.66 -3.13 -12.63
C GLN A 106 -0.84 -3.39 -12.76
N SER A 107 -1.30 -4.57 -12.38
CA SER A 107 -2.73 -4.92 -12.34
C SER A 107 -3.49 -4.02 -11.37
N LEU A 108 -2.93 -3.75 -10.18
CA LEU A 108 -3.50 -2.82 -9.21
C LEU A 108 -3.63 -1.42 -9.79
N TRP A 109 -2.56 -0.89 -10.40
CA TRP A 109 -2.60 0.44 -11.02
C TRP A 109 -3.57 0.52 -12.19
N TYR A 110 -3.62 -0.49 -13.04
CA TYR A 110 -4.57 -0.53 -14.16
C TYR A 110 -6.03 -0.47 -13.69
N MET A 111 -6.38 -1.27 -12.69
CA MET A 111 -7.71 -1.26 -12.09
C MET A 111 -8.06 0.11 -11.51
N ILE A 112 -7.15 0.71 -10.73
CA ILE A 112 -7.37 2.02 -10.11
C ILE A 112 -7.54 3.09 -11.17
N LYS A 113 -6.63 3.16 -12.15
CA LYS A 113 -6.64 4.16 -13.22
C LYS A 113 -7.98 4.16 -13.96
N LYS A 114 -8.52 3.00 -14.29
CA LYS A 114 -9.82 2.86 -14.96
C LYS A 114 -10.96 3.42 -14.09
N LYS A 115 -11.01 3.07 -12.82
CA LYS A 115 -12.06 3.50 -11.90
C LYS A 115 -11.95 4.98 -11.50
N LEU A 116 -10.73 5.53 -11.36
CA LEU A 116 -10.51 6.96 -11.15
C LEU A 116 -11.06 7.79 -12.31
N TRP A 117 -10.78 7.38 -13.53
CA TRP A 117 -11.26 8.07 -14.74
C TRP A 117 -12.79 8.13 -14.79
N GLU A 118 -13.47 7.05 -14.47
CA GLU A 118 -14.93 6.99 -14.43
C GLU A 118 -15.53 7.93 -13.38
N ARG A 119 -14.81 8.25 -12.29
CA ARG A 119 -15.30 9.10 -11.20
C ARG A 119 -14.83 10.55 -11.25
N TYR A 120 -13.74 10.84 -11.90
CA TYR A 120 -13.21 12.20 -12.04
C TYR A 120 -14.20 13.15 -12.75
N HIS A 121 -15.07 12.63 -13.61
CA HIS A 121 -16.12 13.38 -14.27
C HIS A 121 -17.35 13.68 -13.39
N SER A 122 -17.49 13.07 -12.23
CA SER A 122 -18.55 13.44 -11.27
C SER A 122 -18.11 14.66 -10.46
N LYS A 123 -18.76 15.81 -10.70
CA LYS A 123 -18.49 17.13 -10.11
C LYS A 123 -18.75 17.23 -8.59
N SER A 124 -18.40 16.28 -7.78
CA SER A 124 -18.78 16.21 -6.38
C SER A 124 -17.75 16.83 -5.42
N LYS A 125 -18.25 17.60 -4.44
CA LYS A 125 -17.49 18.39 -3.48
C LYS A 125 -16.66 17.52 -2.50
N ARG A 126 -15.43 17.95 -2.23
CA ARG A 126 -14.35 17.27 -1.48
C ARG A 126 -14.69 16.72 -0.09
N THR A 127 -15.50 17.40 0.69
CA THR A 127 -15.67 17.12 2.12
C THR A 127 -16.60 15.97 2.44
N GLN A 128 -17.48 15.57 1.54
CA GLN A 128 -18.44 14.48 1.72
C GLN A 128 -17.87 13.08 1.38
N TYR A 129 -16.66 13.00 0.81
CA TYR A 129 -16.18 11.80 0.12
C TYR A 129 -14.89 11.18 0.70
N ALA A 130 -14.53 11.53 1.94
CA ALA A 130 -13.28 11.05 2.58
C ALA A 130 -13.15 9.51 2.66
N ARG A 131 -14.25 8.77 2.46
CA ARG A 131 -14.27 7.30 2.48
C ARG A 131 -14.88 6.69 1.22
N VAL A 132 -15.10 7.49 0.17
CA VAL A 132 -15.66 6.99 -1.08
C VAL A 132 -14.54 6.29 -1.86
N PRO A 133 -14.72 5.01 -2.24
CA PRO A 133 -13.75 4.29 -3.04
C PRO A 133 -13.42 5.01 -4.34
N TYR A 134 -12.13 4.99 -4.72
CA TYR A 134 -11.61 5.56 -5.97
C TYR A 134 -11.79 7.06 -6.14
N PHE A 135 -12.17 7.78 -5.09
CA PHE A 135 -12.22 9.23 -5.13
C PHE A 135 -10.81 9.80 -5.00
N THR A 136 -10.42 10.71 -5.90
CA THR A 136 -9.12 11.38 -5.83
C THR A 136 -9.05 12.33 -4.65
N TYR A 137 -8.15 12.06 -3.73
CA TYR A 137 -7.75 12.98 -2.68
C TYR A 137 -6.57 13.80 -3.17
N ASP A 138 -6.77 15.10 -3.38
CA ASP A 138 -5.76 16.02 -3.88
C ASP A 138 -5.45 17.06 -2.79
N ARG A 139 -4.19 17.10 -2.33
CA ARG A 139 -3.74 18.02 -1.29
C ARG A 139 -3.12 19.32 -1.83
N SER A 140 -3.30 19.63 -3.11
CA SER A 140 -2.73 20.84 -3.73
C SER A 140 -3.12 22.15 -3.03
N LEU A 141 -4.31 22.21 -2.42
CA LEU A 141 -4.75 23.35 -1.59
C LEU A 141 -3.87 23.58 -0.35
N TYR A 142 -3.11 22.58 0.08
CA TYR A 142 -2.20 22.67 1.22
C TYR A 142 -0.73 22.79 0.79
N GLY A 143 -0.48 23.21 -0.46
CA GLY A 143 0.88 23.32 -1.01
C GLY A 143 1.59 21.99 -1.30
N LYS A 144 0.85 20.86 -1.27
CA LYS A 144 1.36 19.52 -1.56
C LYS A 144 0.80 19.03 -2.88
N LYS A 145 1.60 18.30 -3.64
CA LYS A 145 1.19 17.81 -4.97
C LYS A 145 0.63 16.38 -4.96
N ASP A 146 0.67 15.72 -3.82
CA ASP A 146 0.29 14.31 -3.72
C ASP A 146 -1.21 14.08 -3.95
N LYS A 147 -1.47 12.96 -4.63
CA LYS A 147 -2.80 12.46 -4.92
C LYS A 147 -2.89 11.00 -4.55
N PHE A 148 -3.93 10.65 -3.82
CA PHE A 148 -4.22 9.28 -3.43
C PHE A 148 -5.72 8.98 -3.49
N CYS A 149 -6.07 7.71 -3.44
CA CYS A 149 -7.44 7.25 -3.27
C CYS A 149 -7.51 6.08 -2.30
N TRP A 150 -8.71 5.82 -1.80
CA TRP A 150 -9.01 4.63 -1.03
C TRP A 150 -9.54 3.54 -1.95
N VAL A 151 -8.97 2.35 -1.84
CA VAL A 151 -9.32 1.18 -2.67
C VAL A 151 -9.80 0.06 -1.78
N PRO A 152 -11.06 -0.43 -1.95
CA PRO A 152 -11.57 -1.53 -1.16
C PRO A 152 -10.71 -2.78 -1.32
N TYR A 153 -10.35 -3.43 -0.21
CA TYR A 153 -9.61 -4.68 -0.26
C TYR A 153 -10.35 -5.80 -1.02
N PRO A 154 -11.68 -5.95 -0.95
CA PRO A 154 -12.40 -6.92 -1.79
C PRO A 154 -12.18 -6.73 -3.29
N ASP A 155 -11.91 -5.51 -3.76
CA ASP A 155 -11.57 -5.27 -5.16
C ASP A 155 -10.12 -5.65 -5.47
N ILE A 156 -9.20 -5.38 -4.54
CA ILE A 156 -7.78 -5.79 -4.67
C ILE A 156 -7.67 -7.32 -4.65
N GLU A 157 -8.45 -8.00 -3.80
CA GLU A 157 -8.46 -9.45 -3.68
C GLU A 157 -8.96 -10.18 -4.93
N LYS A 158 -9.71 -9.52 -5.81
CA LYS A 158 -10.12 -10.04 -7.12
C LYS A 158 -8.98 -10.02 -8.16
N LEU A 159 -7.94 -9.23 -7.92
CA LEU A 159 -6.75 -9.26 -8.74
C LEU A 159 -5.97 -10.56 -8.48
N TRP A 160 -5.14 -10.92 -9.46
CA TRP A 160 -4.21 -12.02 -9.23
C TRP A 160 -3.24 -11.65 -8.10
N GLY A 161 -3.22 -12.47 -7.07
CA GLY A 161 -2.43 -12.20 -5.87
C GLY A 161 -2.36 -13.41 -4.93
N LEU A 162 -1.50 -13.30 -3.93
CA LEU A 162 -1.24 -14.33 -2.94
C LEU A 162 -1.64 -13.83 -1.55
N LYS A 163 -2.42 -14.64 -0.82
CA LYS A 163 -2.66 -14.46 0.62
C LYS A 163 -1.66 -15.29 1.41
N ILE A 164 -0.92 -14.64 2.30
CA ILE A 164 0.04 -15.30 3.19
C ILE A 164 -0.53 -15.25 4.60
N THR A 165 -0.60 -16.40 5.25
CA THR A 165 -0.99 -16.55 6.65
C THR A 165 0.21 -17.04 7.43
N ASN A 166 0.69 -16.29 8.42
CA ASN A 166 1.77 -16.75 9.27
C ASN A 166 1.25 -17.84 10.20
N SER A 167 1.90 -18.99 10.21
CA SER A 167 1.53 -20.15 11.03
C SER A 167 1.73 -19.96 12.55
N HIS A 168 2.19 -18.79 13.00
CA HIS A 168 2.44 -18.54 14.42
C HIS A 168 1.19 -18.22 15.27
N ASN A 169 0.03 -17.93 14.66
CA ASN A 169 -1.18 -17.61 15.42
C ASN A 169 -1.98 -18.86 15.89
N ASN A 170 -1.54 -20.08 15.60
CA ASN A 170 -2.27 -21.29 15.99
C ASN A 170 -1.81 -21.91 17.33
N ARG A 171 -0.95 -21.24 18.12
CA ARG A 171 -0.44 -21.82 19.39
C ARG A 171 -1.09 -21.29 20.66
N GLU A 172 -2.06 -20.38 20.57
CA GLU A 172 -2.73 -19.83 21.77
C GLU A 172 -4.21 -20.25 21.95
N GLN A 173 -4.69 -21.25 21.19
CA GLN A 173 -6.04 -21.81 21.37
C GLN A 173 -6.02 -23.34 21.51
N SER A 174 -5.16 -23.88 22.35
CA SER A 174 -5.26 -25.28 22.80
C SER A 174 -4.95 -25.39 24.27
#